data_690fcd19461de2903670dcbd75d3cfba
#
_entry.id   690fcd19461de2903670dcbd75d3cfba
#
_cell.length_a   1.000
_cell.length_b   1.000
_cell.length_c   1.000
_cell.angle_alpha   90.00
_cell.angle_beta   90.00
_cell.angle_gamma   90.00
#
_symmetry.space_group_name_H-M   'P 1'
#
loop_
_entity.id
_entity.type
_entity.pdbx_description
1 polymer ?
#
loop_
_entity_poly.entity_id
_entity_poly.type
_entity_poly.pdbx_seq_one_letter_code
_entity_poly.pdbx_strand_id
1 'polypeptide(L)'
;MSDLVLHVSDSDFNDTVINASGPVLVDYWAEWCGPCKMIAPILDEIAKDYVGKLTVVKLNIDDNPATPQRYGVRGIPTLMVFVDGEVEGTKVGALTKSQLAAFVDNYL
;
A
#
# COMPACT_ATOMS: atom_id res chain seq x y z
N MET A 1 -7.63 -0.46 -14.63
CA MET A 1 -6.40 -0.17 -13.86
C MET A 1 -6.23 1.33 -13.73
N SER A 2 -5.89 1.81 -12.56
CA SER A 2 -5.75 3.24 -12.29
C SER A 2 -4.30 3.67 -12.42
N ASP A 3 -4.05 4.75 -13.15
CA ASP A 3 -2.71 5.37 -13.25
C ASP A 3 -2.30 6.03 -11.92
N LEU A 4 -3.24 6.17 -10.98
CA LEU A 4 -2.99 6.75 -9.66
C LEU A 4 -2.34 5.77 -8.70
N VAL A 5 -2.42 4.46 -8.96
CA VAL A 5 -1.74 3.45 -8.15
C VAL A 5 -0.34 3.23 -8.74
N LEU A 6 0.69 3.58 -7.98
CA LEU A 6 2.07 3.49 -8.42
C LEU A 6 2.67 2.13 -8.05
N HIS A 7 3.54 1.61 -8.90
CA HIS A 7 4.30 0.41 -8.59
C HIS A 7 5.69 0.81 -8.11
N VAL A 8 6.08 0.35 -6.93
CA VAL A 8 7.38 0.67 -6.34
C VAL A 8 8.22 -0.60 -6.20
N SER A 9 9.52 -0.41 -6.11
CA SER A 9 10.52 -1.46 -5.97
C SER A 9 11.35 -1.24 -4.72
N ASP A 10 12.15 -2.23 -4.35
CA ASP A 10 13.13 -2.08 -3.27
C ASP A 10 14.05 -0.88 -3.51
N SER A 11 14.43 -0.65 -4.78
CA SER A 11 15.39 0.39 -5.11
C SER A 11 14.82 1.81 -5.03
N ASP A 12 13.52 2.01 -5.27
CA ASP A 12 12.91 3.34 -5.24
C ASP A 12 11.99 3.58 -4.05
N PHE A 13 11.90 2.62 -3.13
CA PHE A 13 11.00 2.71 -1.98
C PHE A 13 11.29 3.94 -1.12
N ASN A 14 12.55 4.22 -0.84
CA ASN A 14 12.92 5.39 -0.04
C ASN A 14 12.46 6.69 -0.70
N ASP A 15 12.71 6.83 -2.00
CA ASP A 15 12.35 8.07 -2.71
C ASP A 15 10.84 8.25 -2.82
N THR A 16 10.10 7.17 -3.07
CA THR A 16 8.67 7.25 -3.34
C THR A 16 7.83 7.25 -2.06
N VAL A 17 8.23 6.47 -1.05
CA VAL A 17 7.43 6.26 0.16
C VAL A 17 8.01 6.99 1.36
N ILE A 18 9.27 6.74 1.69
CA ILE A 18 9.88 7.29 2.92
C ILE A 18 9.99 8.81 2.83
N ASN A 19 10.39 9.33 1.68
CA ASN A 19 10.59 10.77 1.46
C ASN A 19 9.35 11.49 0.93
N ALA A 20 8.20 10.81 0.89
CA ALA A 20 6.96 11.42 0.43
C ALA A 20 6.52 12.54 1.36
N SER A 21 5.91 13.58 0.77
CA SER A 21 5.45 14.76 1.52
C SER A 21 4.10 14.54 2.22
N GLY A 22 3.40 13.45 1.95
CA GLY A 22 2.10 13.15 2.54
C GLY A 22 1.96 11.67 2.85
N PRO A 23 0.80 11.24 3.37
CA PRO A 23 0.56 9.84 3.68
C PRO A 23 0.64 8.94 2.46
N VAL A 24 1.19 7.74 2.63
CA VAL A 24 1.33 6.74 1.57
C VAL A 24 0.76 5.42 2.07
N LEU A 25 -0.14 4.84 1.30
CA LEU A 25 -0.65 3.49 1.54
C LEU A 25 0.16 2.52 0.67
N VAL A 26 0.83 1.57 1.31
CA VAL A 26 1.62 0.54 0.63
C VAL A 26 0.88 -0.79 0.68
N ASP A 27 0.66 -1.40 -0.48
CA ASP A 27 0.09 -2.73 -0.62
C ASP A 27 1.20 -3.72 -0.99
N TYR A 28 1.54 -4.62 -0.08
CA TYR A 28 2.47 -5.72 -0.34
C TYR A 28 1.67 -6.89 -0.91
N TRP A 29 2.01 -7.31 -2.13
CA TRP A 29 1.20 -8.27 -2.88
C TRP A 29 2.06 -9.24 -3.70
N ALA A 30 1.42 -10.26 -4.28
CA ALA A 30 2.06 -11.17 -5.23
C ALA A 30 1.02 -11.67 -6.25
N GLU A 31 1.50 -12.07 -7.42
CA GLU A 31 0.63 -12.54 -8.52
C GLU A 31 -0.18 -13.78 -8.12
N TRP A 32 0.38 -14.66 -7.31
CA TRP A 32 -0.28 -15.90 -6.90
C TRP A 32 -1.29 -15.71 -5.78
N CYS A 33 -1.42 -14.52 -5.25
CA CYS A 33 -2.24 -14.24 -4.08
C CYS A 33 -3.67 -13.85 -4.50
N GLY A 34 -4.62 -14.75 -4.29
CA GLY A 34 -6.03 -14.51 -4.60
C GLY A 34 -6.62 -13.30 -3.88
N PRO A 35 -6.48 -13.20 -2.54
CA PRO A 35 -6.99 -12.04 -1.80
C PRO A 35 -6.36 -10.71 -2.24
N CYS A 36 -5.10 -10.72 -2.67
CA CYS A 36 -4.45 -9.52 -3.21
C CYS A 36 -5.17 -9.03 -4.47
N LYS A 37 -5.58 -9.96 -5.33
CA LYS A 37 -6.30 -9.62 -6.57
C LYS A 37 -7.69 -9.10 -6.28
N MET A 38 -8.32 -9.58 -5.23
CA MET A 38 -9.65 -9.12 -4.81
C MET A 38 -9.65 -7.65 -4.41
N ILE A 39 -8.59 -7.18 -3.76
CA ILE A 39 -8.51 -5.78 -3.32
C ILE A 39 -7.96 -4.83 -4.37
N ALA A 40 -7.39 -5.33 -5.46
CA ALA A 40 -6.80 -4.46 -6.49
C ALA A 40 -7.79 -3.41 -7.02
N PRO A 41 -9.04 -3.76 -7.42
CA PRO A 41 -9.99 -2.73 -7.84
C PRO A 41 -10.39 -1.78 -6.71
N ILE A 42 -10.41 -2.25 -5.47
CA ILE A 42 -10.70 -1.40 -4.31
C ILE A 42 -9.58 -0.36 -4.12
N LEU A 43 -8.33 -0.76 -4.29
CA LEU A 43 -7.21 0.16 -4.22
C LEU A 43 -7.26 1.23 -5.31
N ASP A 44 -7.69 0.85 -6.52
CA ASP A 44 -7.89 1.82 -7.61
C ASP A 44 -8.93 2.87 -7.23
N GLU A 45 -10.03 2.45 -6.59
CA GLU A 45 -11.07 3.37 -6.13
C GLU A 45 -10.56 4.28 -5.00
N ILE A 46 -9.83 3.72 -4.03
CA ILE A 46 -9.25 4.50 -2.93
C ILE A 46 -8.27 5.53 -3.48
N ALA A 47 -7.41 5.15 -4.43
CA ALA A 47 -6.47 6.08 -5.03
C ALA A 47 -7.19 7.26 -5.70
N LYS A 48 -8.33 6.99 -6.33
CA LYS A 48 -9.13 8.00 -7.01
C LYS A 48 -9.85 8.91 -6.00
N ASP A 49 -10.47 8.31 -4.99
CA ASP A 49 -11.26 9.05 -3.99
C ASP A 49 -10.38 9.94 -3.10
N TYR A 50 -9.12 9.56 -2.91
CA TYR A 50 -8.19 10.26 -2.00
C TYR A 50 -7.08 11.00 -2.74
N VAL A 51 -7.26 11.26 -4.03
CA VAL A 51 -6.26 11.99 -4.82
C VAL A 51 -5.97 13.35 -4.17
N GLY A 52 -4.68 13.68 -4.05
CA GLY A 52 -4.23 14.90 -3.38
C GLY A 52 -4.12 14.77 -1.86
N LYS A 53 -4.62 13.68 -1.26
CA LYS A 53 -4.57 13.44 0.19
C LYS A 53 -3.76 12.21 0.55
N LEU A 54 -3.78 11.19 -0.32
CA LEU A 54 -3.13 9.91 -0.09
C LEU A 54 -2.51 9.43 -1.39
N THR A 55 -1.28 8.95 -1.32
CA THR A 55 -0.64 8.25 -2.43
C THR A 55 -0.78 6.74 -2.19
N VAL A 56 -1.21 6.01 -3.20
CA VAL A 56 -1.35 4.55 -3.12
C VAL A 56 -0.26 3.90 -3.97
N VAL A 57 0.51 3.00 -3.36
CA VAL A 57 1.57 2.28 -4.06
C VAL A 57 1.43 0.78 -3.82
N LYS A 58 1.94 -0.01 -4.77
CA LYS A 58 1.97 -1.48 -4.69
C LYS A 58 3.41 -1.94 -4.81
N LEU A 59 3.77 -2.93 -4.00
CA LEU A 59 5.10 -3.54 -4.02
C LEU A 59 4.94 -5.06 -4.14
N ASN A 60 5.42 -5.63 -5.25
CA ASN A 60 5.41 -7.07 -5.48
C ASN A 60 6.52 -7.72 -4.67
N ILE A 61 6.17 -8.57 -3.70
CA ILE A 61 7.13 -9.16 -2.76
C ILE A 61 8.04 -10.20 -3.39
N ASP A 62 7.63 -10.82 -4.50
CA ASP A 62 8.47 -11.81 -5.17
C ASP A 62 9.64 -11.13 -5.89
N ASP A 63 9.39 -9.97 -6.48
CA ASP A 63 10.42 -9.20 -7.19
C ASP A 63 11.22 -8.29 -6.24
N ASN A 64 10.67 -8.00 -5.06
CA ASN A 64 11.21 -6.99 -4.14
C ASN A 64 11.17 -7.53 -2.70
N PRO A 65 12.05 -8.49 -2.36
CA PRO A 65 11.99 -9.14 -1.04
C PRO A 65 12.58 -8.32 0.10
N ALA A 66 13.42 -7.32 -0.17
CA ALA A 66 14.11 -6.58 0.89
C ALA A 66 13.16 -5.71 1.71
N THR A 67 12.25 -5.00 1.06
CA THR A 67 11.32 -4.11 1.75
C THR A 67 10.35 -4.86 2.66
N PRO A 68 9.64 -5.92 2.21
CA PRO A 68 8.77 -6.65 3.12
C PRO A 68 9.52 -7.27 4.30
N GLN A 69 10.75 -7.74 4.09
CA GLN A 69 11.58 -8.26 5.17
C GLN A 69 11.90 -7.16 6.19
N ARG A 70 12.26 -5.96 5.72
CA ARG A 70 12.60 -4.82 6.56
C ARG A 70 11.44 -4.43 7.49
N TYR A 71 10.21 -4.53 7.01
CA TYR A 71 9.02 -4.13 7.78
C TYR A 71 8.26 -5.30 8.40
N GLY A 72 8.84 -6.51 8.37
CA GLY A 72 8.26 -7.66 9.04
C GLY A 72 6.98 -8.20 8.41
N VAL A 73 6.82 -8.03 7.09
CA VAL A 73 5.66 -8.52 6.36
C VAL A 73 5.77 -10.04 6.24
N ARG A 74 4.76 -10.76 6.77
CA ARG A 74 4.73 -12.24 6.76
C ARG A 74 3.56 -12.80 5.97
N GLY A 75 2.47 -12.06 5.90
CA GLY A 75 1.28 -12.47 5.16
C GLY A 75 0.92 -11.42 4.13
N ILE A 76 0.21 -11.81 3.08
CA ILE A 76 -0.24 -10.87 2.06
C ILE A 76 -1.72 -11.10 1.74
N PRO A 77 -2.44 -10.02 1.36
CA PRO A 77 -1.94 -8.66 1.28
C PRO A 77 -1.65 -8.09 2.66
N THR A 78 -0.63 -7.27 2.76
CA THR A 78 -0.40 -6.42 3.93
C THR A 78 -0.50 -4.97 3.46
N LEU A 79 -1.25 -4.18 4.20
CA LEU A 79 -1.49 -2.77 3.90
C LEU A 79 -0.88 -1.94 5.02
N MET A 80 0.05 -1.04 4.67
CA MET A 80 0.72 -0.16 5.64
C MET A 80 0.52 1.29 5.25
N VAL A 81 0.19 2.12 6.22
CA VAL A 81 0.18 3.57 6.02
C VAL A 81 1.47 4.14 6.58
N PHE A 82 2.20 4.85 5.73
CA PHE A 82 3.41 5.58 6.09
C PHE A 82 3.09 7.07 6.14
N VAL A 83 3.53 7.73 7.22
CA VAL A 83 3.44 9.19 7.37
C VAL A 83 4.81 9.68 7.77
N ASP A 84 5.38 10.61 7.01
CA ASP A 84 6.71 11.17 7.25
C ASP A 84 7.78 10.08 7.41
N GLY A 85 7.67 9.02 6.60
CA GLY A 85 8.62 7.92 6.59
C GLY A 85 8.43 6.87 7.68
N GLU A 86 7.42 7.01 8.52
CA GLU A 86 7.14 6.09 9.63
C GLU A 86 5.88 5.27 9.38
N VAL A 87 5.90 4.00 9.77
CA VAL A 87 4.70 3.15 9.71
C VAL A 87 3.76 3.55 10.83
N GLU A 88 2.58 4.06 10.46
CA GLU A 88 1.57 4.49 11.43
C GLU A 88 0.47 3.47 11.63
N GLY A 89 0.20 2.63 10.65
CA GLY A 89 -0.83 1.61 10.74
C GLY A 89 -0.57 0.45 9.80
N THR A 90 -1.06 -0.74 10.18
CA THR A 90 -0.88 -1.96 9.41
C THR A 90 -2.15 -2.80 9.50
N LYS A 91 -2.59 -3.32 8.34
CA LYS A 91 -3.67 -4.30 8.25
C LYS A 91 -3.21 -5.47 7.39
N VAL A 92 -3.54 -6.69 7.81
CA VAL A 92 -3.22 -7.91 7.06
C VAL A 92 -4.52 -8.53 6.57
N GLY A 93 -4.55 -8.94 5.31
CA GLY A 93 -5.71 -9.56 4.69
C GLY A 93 -6.55 -8.60 3.87
N ALA A 94 -7.46 -9.16 3.09
CA ALA A 94 -8.34 -8.38 2.24
C ALA A 94 -9.37 -7.61 3.09
N LEU A 95 -9.61 -6.37 2.71
CA LEU A 95 -10.58 -5.49 3.35
C LEU A 95 -11.65 -5.09 2.34
N THR A 96 -12.85 -4.79 2.81
CA THR A 96 -13.86 -4.13 2.00
C THR A 96 -13.42 -2.68 1.74
N LYS A 97 -14.04 -2.03 0.76
CA LYS A 97 -13.75 -0.63 0.47
C LYS A 97 -14.02 0.26 1.70
N SER A 98 -15.14 0.04 2.39
CA SER A 98 -15.48 0.84 3.58
C SER A 98 -14.49 0.62 4.72
N GLN A 99 -14.02 -0.62 4.91
CA GLN A 99 -13.01 -0.91 5.93
C GLN A 99 -11.68 -0.24 5.60
N LEU A 100 -11.28 -0.28 4.32
CA LEU A 100 -10.04 0.34 3.90
C LEU A 100 -10.11 1.87 3.99
N ALA A 101 -11.24 2.47 3.60
CA ALA A 101 -11.46 3.90 3.76
C ALA A 101 -11.37 4.32 5.22
N ALA A 102 -12.04 3.58 6.13
CA ALA A 102 -11.97 3.86 7.56
C ALA A 102 -10.54 3.75 8.10
N PHE A 103 -9.79 2.77 7.61
CA PHE A 103 -8.40 2.58 8.01
C PHE A 103 -7.54 3.78 7.61
N VAL A 104 -7.58 4.19 6.34
CA VAL A 104 -6.73 5.30 5.87
C VAL A 104 -7.17 6.64 6.46
N ASP A 105 -8.45 6.84 6.72
CA ASP A 105 -8.97 8.09 7.30
C ASP A 105 -8.34 8.42 8.66
N ASN A 106 -7.89 7.42 9.40
CA ASN A 106 -7.23 7.64 10.69
C ASN A 106 -5.89 8.38 10.56
N TYR A 107 -5.31 8.43 9.37
CA TYR A 107 -3.95 8.94 9.17
C TYR A 107 -3.90 10.14 8.21
N LEU A 108 -5.04 10.68 7.85
CA LEU A 108 -5.11 11.81 6.91
C LEU A 108 -5.33 13.16 7.56
#